data_767b48454ffae4d1b619e9b7303aa031
#
_entry.id   767b48454ffae4d1b619e9b7303aa031
#
_cell.length_a   1.000
_cell.length_b   1.000
_cell.length_c   1.000
_cell.angle_alpha   90.00
_cell.angle_beta   90.00
_cell.angle_gamma   90.00
#
_symmetry.space_group_name_H-M   'P 1'
#
loop_
_entity.id
_entity.type
_entity.pdbx_description
1 polymer ?
#
loop_
_entity_poly.entity_id
_entity_poly.type
_entity_poly.pdbx_seq_one_letter_code
_entity_poly.pdbx_strand_id
1 'polypeptide(L)'
;VASALEHLLFDKYHSVFDVGSNSGMKILICDDSAVARKSISRSIVCDRAIHLIEARDGYEALQIMMEQNIDLLFLDLTMPIMDGFELLASLPVSQHHTDVIVISGDVQAEAKQRCLELGAFAFVSKPFSKREIEPFFSQFGLQYADPHSKPELSADPKLTSFSKFKEITNIALGKGAAIMADHLSEFIQLPVPNVGPLTYGELYMTMVDVIKREGAVAVSQRFVGGGIHGEALVCLWGRDIDVIGQKLGYHQDFTTHNEIILNVSNLLVSSFLTSLGSQLDKQFSLRQPAIIDSFSAIGDSDKESQELFTVEYTYFAESLDFECEVLFLIDKPSVGIIYEIMESL
;
A
#
# COMPACT_ATOMS: atom_id res chain seq x y z
N VAL A 1 15.04 30.57 -16.88
CA VAL A 1 14.80 29.19 -17.41
C VAL A 1 13.48 28.66 -16.86
N ALA A 2 13.15 28.83 -15.58
CA ALA A 2 11.87 28.39 -15.01
C ALA A 2 10.64 29.07 -15.66
N SER A 3 10.69 30.38 -15.91
CA SER A 3 9.61 31.16 -16.52
C SER A 3 9.29 30.78 -17.98
N ALA A 4 10.28 30.27 -18.72
CA ALA A 4 10.07 29.83 -20.12
C ALA A 4 9.42 28.43 -20.21
N LEU A 5 9.65 27.57 -19.20
CA LEU A 5 9.01 26.27 -19.07
C LEU A 5 7.53 26.40 -18.66
N GLU A 6 7.20 27.36 -17.78
CA GLU A 6 5.82 27.64 -17.41
C GLU A 6 4.99 28.16 -18.60
N HIS A 7 5.55 29.02 -19.47
CA HIS A 7 4.86 29.50 -20.67
C HIS A 7 4.69 28.42 -21.74
N LEU A 8 5.67 27.52 -21.90
CA LEU A 8 5.59 26.40 -22.86
C LEU A 8 4.57 25.33 -22.42
N LEU A 9 4.42 25.13 -21.14
CA LEU A 9 3.39 24.24 -20.58
C LEU A 9 2.00 24.88 -20.72
N PHE A 10 1.87 26.19 -20.48
CA PHE A 10 0.61 26.90 -20.58
C PHE A 10 0.03 26.89 -22.01
N ASP A 11 0.86 27.09 -23.04
CA ASP A 11 0.44 27.05 -24.45
C ASP A 11 0.04 25.63 -24.93
N LYS A 12 0.66 24.58 -24.39
CA LYS A 12 0.35 23.19 -24.75
C LYS A 12 -1.06 22.80 -24.30
N TYR A 13 -1.54 23.33 -23.16
CA TYR A 13 -2.84 22.98 -22.58
C TYR A 13 -4.00 23.83 -23.12
N HIS A 14 -3.74 25.00 -23.69
CA HIS A 14 -4.84 25.85 -24.23
C HIS A 14 -5.24 25.51 -25.67
N SER A 15 -4.43 24.74 -26.41
CA SER A 15 -4.73 24.43 -27.83
C SER A 15 -5.46 23.10 -28.07
N VAL A 16 -5.70 22.27 -27.02
CA VAL A 16 -6.30 20.93 -27.17
C VAL A 16 -7.79 20.89 -26.80
N PHE A 17 -8.31 21.93 -26.14
CA PHE A 17 -9.75 21.96 -25.88
C PHE A 17 -10.53 22.55 -27.06
N ASP A 18 -10.74 21.71 -28.06
CA ASP A 18 -11.66 22.01 -29.17
C ASP A 18 -13.09 22.16 -28.60
N VAL A 19 -13.63 23.37 -28.66
CA VAL A 19 -14.94 23.76 -28.17
C VAL A 19 -15.99 23.23 -29.18
N GLY A 20 -16.11 21.90 -29.33
CA GLY A 20 -16.97 21.34 -30.38
C GLY A 20 -17.67 20.01 -30.07
N SER A 21 -17.36 19.30 -29.00
CA SER A 21 -18.09 18.07 -28.62
C SER A 21 -18.72 18.18 -27.23
N ASN A 22 -20.04 17.98 -27.17
CA ASN A 22 -20.84 17.94 -25.93
C ASN A 22 -20.56 16.67 -25.07
N SER A 23 -19.37 16.06 -25.20
CA SER A 23 -18.91 14.91 -24.42
C SER A 23 -18.13 15.41 -23.21
N GLY A 24 -18.73 15.23 -22.02
CA GLY A 24 -18.07 15.57 -20.76
C GLY A 24 -16.70 14.89 -20.60
N MET A 25 -15.83 15.46 -19.75
CA MET A 25 -14.51 14.91 -19.40
C MET A 25 -14.64 13.51 -18.83
N LYS A 26 -13.91 12.54 -19.38
CA LYS A 26 -13.87 11.15 -18.90
C LYS A 26 -12.71 10.95 -17.94
N ILE A 27 -13.04 10.57 -16.71
CA ILE A 27 -12.07 10.33 -15.64
C ILE A 27 -12.17 8.87 -15.25
N LEU A 28 -11.05 8.15 -15.34
CA LEU A 28 -10.91 6.77 -14.86
C LEU A 28 -10.25 6.76 -13.50
N ILE A 29 -10.84 6.03 -12.55
CA ILE A 29 -10.28 5.81 -11.21
C ILE A 29 -9.93 4.33 -11.10
N CYS A 30 -8.63 4.01 -11.05
CA CYS A 30 -8.10 2.66 -10.98
C CYS A 30 -7.43 2.42 -9.63
N ASP A 31 -8.03 1.54 -8.81
CA ASP A 31 -7.62 1.23 -7.45
C ASP A 31 -8.33 -0.06 -7.01
N ASP A 32 -7.68 -0.99 -6.33
CA ASP A 32 -8.32 -2.24 -5.90
C ASP A 32 -9.31 -2.03 -4.74
N SER A 33 -9.09 -0.96 -3.96
CA SER A 33 -9.94 -0.57 -2.84
C SER A 33 -11.18 0.19 -3.29
N ALA A 34 -12.36 -0.40 -3.09
CA ALA A 34 -13.63 0.30 -3.35
C ALA A 34 -13.82 1.55 -2.45
N VAL A 35 -13.19 1.57 -1.26
CA VAL A 35 -13.20 2.73 -0.36
C VAL A 35 -12.37 3.85 -0.97
N ALA A 36 -11.17 3.56 -1.47
CA ALA A 36 -10.31 4.53 -2.13
C ALA A 36 -10.98 5.10 -3.39
N ARG A 37 -11.54 4.24 -4.27
CA ARG A 37 -12.28 4.71 -5.46
C ARG A 37 -13.41 5.66 -5.10
N LYS A 38 -14.23 5.31 -4.08
CA LYS A 38 -15.31 6.18 -3.60
C LYS A 38 -14.78 7.49 -3.01
N SER A 39 -13.68 7.44 -2.26
CA SER A 39 -13.06 8.63 -1.67
C SER A 39 -12.60 9.60 -2.77
N ILE A 40 -11.88 9.09 -3.77
CA ILE A 40 -11.43 9.88 -4.93
C ILE A 40 -12.65 10.44 -5.69
N SER A 41 -13.61 9.60 -6.03
CA SER A 41 -14.83 10.01 -6.75
C SER A 41 -15.60 11.13 -6.03
N ARG A 42 -15.73 11.04 -4.70
CA ARG A 42 -16.41 12.05 -3.88
C ARG A 42 -15.62 13.34 -3.73
N SER A 43 -14.29 13.27 -3.82
CA SER A 43 -13.43 14.45 -3.72
C SER A 43 -13.45 15.32 -4.98
N ILE A 44 -14.01 14.83 -6.08
CA ILE A 44 -14.04 15.54 -7.36
C ILE A 44 -15.33 16.34 -7.48
N VAL A 45 -15.20 17.65 -7.68
CA VAL A 45 -16.29 18.55 -8.07
C VAL A 45 -15.88 19.29 -9.33
N CYS A 46 -16.81 19.42 -10.27
CA CYS A 46 -16.57 20.12 -11.52
C CYS A 46 -17.85 20.83 -11.98
N ASP A 47 -17.72 22.04 -12.52
CA ASP A 47 -18.83 22.80 -13.09
C ASP A 47 -19.25 22.31 -14.50
N ARG A 48 -18.39 21.46 -15.12
CA ARG A 48 -18.64 20.81 -16.41
C ARG A 48 -19.15 19.40 -16.22
N ALA A 49 -19.76 18.81 -17.24
CA ALA A 49 -20.13 17.41 -17.25
C ALA A 49 -18.83 16.53 -17.13
N ILE A 50 -18.82 15.61 -16.19
CA ILE A 50 -17.76 14.61 -16.02
C ILE A 50 -18.38 13.22 -16.05
N HIS A 51 -17.65 12.26 -16.60
CA HIS A 51 -17.98 10.85 -16.60
C HIS A 51 -16.93 10.09 -15.78
N LEU A 52 -17.32 9.64 -14.60
CA LEU A 52 -16.46 8.84 -13.73
C LEU A 52 -16.62 7.36 -14.09
N ILE A 53 -15.49 6.71 -14.31
CA ILE A 53 -15.39 5.29 -14.65
C ILE A 53 -14.48 4.67 -13.60
N GLU A 54 -14.75 3.44 -13.16
CA GLU A 54 -13.97 2.74 -12.17
C GLU A 54 -13.32 1.48 -12.76
N ALA A 55 -12.10 1.17 -12.32
CA ALA A 55 -11.39 -0.08 -12.55
C ALA A 55 -10.79 -0.59 -11.24
N ARG A 56 -10.69 -1.92 -11.08
CA ARG A 56 -10.22 -2.58 -9.86
C ARG A 56 -8.77 -3.04 -9.92
N ASP A 57 -8.21 -3.03 -11.11
CA ASP A 57 -6.81 -3.40 -11.37
C ASP A 57 -6.34 -2.78 -12.70
N GLY A 58 -5.04 -2.83 -12.95
CA GLY A 58 -4.45 -2.26 -14.15
C GLY A 58 -4.94 -2.93 -15.43
N TYR A 59 -5.30 -4.21 -15.39
CA TYR A 59 -5.80 -4.92 -16.57
C TYR A 59 -7.18 -4.43 -16.98
N GLU A 60 -8.11 -4.27 -16.02
CA GLU A 60 -9.44 -3.69 -16.27
C GLU A 60 -9.32 -2.24 -16.80
N ALA A 61 -8.40 -1.45 -16.20
CA ALA A 61 -8.12 -0.09 -16.66
C ALA A 61 -7.61 -0.06 -18.11
N LEU A 62 -6.65 -0.92 -18.44
CA LEU A 62 -6.11 -1.04 -19.79
C LEU A 62 -7.19 -1.40 -20.81
N GLN A 63 -8.09 -2.34 -20.50
CA GLN A 63 -9.21 -2.70 -21.36
C GLN A 63 -10.13 -1.50 -21.62
N ILE A 64 -10.50 -0.76 -20.57
CA ILE A 64 -11.34 0.43 -20.69
C ILE A 64 -10.66 1.49 -21.58
N MET A 65 -9.35 1.71 -21.41
CA MET A 65 -8.58 2.67 -22.20
C MET A 65 -8.41 2.25 -23.66
N MET A 66 -8.46 0.96 -23.96
CA MET A 66 -8.48 0.47 -25.35
C MET A 66 -9.84 0.69 -26.05
N GLU A 67 -10.93 0.70 -25.30
CA GLU A 67 -12.30 0.86 -25.84
C GLU A 67 -12.71 2.31 -25.98
N GLN A 68 -12.18 3.21 -25.15
CA GLN A 68 -12.57 4.61 -25.14
C GLN A 68 -11.44 5.53 -24.68
N ASN A 69 -11.47 6.78 -25.18
CA ASN A 69 -10.51 7.79 -24.76
C ASN A 69 -10.80 8.21 -23.30
N ILE A 70 -9.79 8.22 -22.47
CA ILE A 70 -9.80 8.72 -21.09
C ILE A 70 -8.98 10.00 -21.05
N ASP A 71 -9.54 11.06 -20.47
CA ASP A 71 -8.85 12.36 -20.35
C ASP A 71 -7.92 12.39 -19.14
N LEU A 72 -8.35 11.80 -18.02
CA LEU A 72 -7.59 11.76 -16.77
C LEU A 72 -7.72 10.38 -16.11
N LEU A 73 -6.59 9.82 -15.69
CA LEU A 73 -6.51 8.58 -14.92
C LEU A 73 -5.97 8.87 -13.52
N PHE A 74 -6.73 8.51 -12.49
CA PHE A 74 -6.23 8.35 -11.13
C PHE A 74 -5.83 6.90 -10.94
N LEU A 75 -4.56 6.67 -10.57
CA LEU A 75 -3.96 5.33 -10.58
C LEU A 75 -3.32 5.00 -9.24
N ASP A 76 -3.75 3.91 -8.61
CA ASP A 76 -2.99 3.29 -7.53
C ASP A 76 -1.85 2.43 -8.09
N LEU A 77 -0.79 2.24 -7.28
CA LEU A 77 0.34 1.40 -7.67
C LEU A 77 0.17 -0.04 -7.21
N THR A 78 -0.36 -0.26 -6.02
CA THR A 78 -0.39 -1.59 -5.40
C THR A 78 -1.73 -2.26 -5.65
N MET A 79 -1.85 -2.98 -6.76
CA MET A 79 -3.07 -3.67 -7.17
C MET A 79 -2.78 -5.10 -7.60
N PRO A 80 -3.75 -6.03 -7.46
CA PRO A 80 -3.61 -7.39 -7.98
C PRO A 80 -3.68 -7.44 -9.50
N ILE A 81 -3.29 -8.56 -10.10
CA ILE A 81 -3.37 -8.90 -11.54
C ILE A 81 -2.40 -8.09 -12.40
N MET A 82 -2.54 -6.79 -12.44
CA MET A 82 -1.65 -5.83 -13.09
C MET A 82 -1.51 -4.63 -12.18
N ASP A 83 -0.31 -4.36 -11.73
CA ASP A 83 0.00 -3.22 -10.86
C ASP A 83 0.06 -1.90 -11.64
N GLY A 84 0.19 -0.79 -10.91
CA GLY A 84 0.21 0.54 -11.53
C GLY A 84 1.47 0.81 -12.35
N PHE A 85 2.61 0.21 -12.00
CA PHE A 85 3.84 0.34 -12.79
C PHE A 85 3.72 -0.41 -14.11
N GLU A 86 3.16 -1.63 -14.09
CA GLU A 86 2.91 -2.43 -15.28
C GLU A 86 1.93 -1.72 -16.22
N LEU A 87 0.86 -1.12 -15.66
CA LEU A 87 -0.07 -0.32 -16.44
C LEU A 87 0.63 0.87 -17.08
N LEU A 88 1.37 1.70 -16.30
CA LEU A 88 2.11 2.85 -16.83
C LEU A 88 3.09 2.45 -17.95
N ALA A 89 3.82 1.35 -17.76
CA ALA A 89 4.76 0.84 -18.76
C ALA A 89 4.06 0.32 -20.02
N SER A 90 2.81 -0.11 -19.90
CA SER A 90 1.98 -0.58 -21.02
C SER A 90 1.36 0.55 -21.83
N LEU A 91 1.30 1.76 -21.27
CA LEU A 91 0.78 2.95 -21.95
C LEU A 91 1.87 3.56 -22.84
N PRO A 92 1.72 3.57 -24.16
CA PRO A 92 2.71 4.20 -25.02
C PRO A 92 2.74 5.71 -24.79
N VAL A 93 3.86 6.23 -24.34
CA VAL A 93 4.11 7.66 -24.00
C VAL A 93 3.74 8.63 -25.13
N SER A 94 3.67 8.14 -26.38
CA SER A 94 3.48 8.97 -27.58
C SER A 94 2.05 8.94 -28.15
N GLN A 95 1.14 8.12 -27.64
CA GLN A 95 -0.16 7.90 -28.27
C GLN A 95 -1.37 8.15 -27.37
N HIS A 96 -1.18 8.32 -26.05
CA HIS A 96 -2.29 8.57 -25.15
C HIS A 96 -2.35 10.04 -24.76
N HIS A 97 -3.51 10.65 -25.01
CA HIS A 97 -3.87 11.97 -24.51
C HIS A 97 -4.35 11.92 -23.03
N THR A 98 -4.10 10.80 -22.34
CA THR A 98 -4.53 10.60 -20.96
C THR A 98 -3.44 11.11 -20.01
N ASP A 99 -3.78 12.09 -19.19
CA ASP A 99 -2.92 12.50 -18.09
C ASP A 99 -3.12 11.53 -16.91
N VAL A 100 -2.02 11.09 -16.28
CA VAL A 100 -2.06 10.12 -15.18
C VAL A 100 -1.62 10.79 -13.89
N ILE A 101 -2.50 10.83 -12.90
CA ILE A 101 -2.17 11.20 -11.52
C ILE A 101 -2.10 9.93 -10.70
N VAL A 102 -0.90 9.57 -10.27
CA VAL A 102 -0.71 8.44 -9.35
C VAL A 102 -1.13 8.86 -7.94
N ILE A 103 -1.98 8.04 -7.29
CA ILE A 103 -2.43 8.22 -5.91
C ILE A 103 -2.14 6.92 -5.15
N SER A 104 -1.05 6.86 -4.39
CA SER A 104 -0.59 5.60 -3.79
C SER A 104 -0.22 5.70 -2.33
N GLY A 105 -0.35 4.57 -1.61
CA GLY A 105 0.19 4.34 -0.28
C GLY A 105 1.70 4.13 -0.29
N ASP A 106 2.27 3.67 -1.40
CA ASP A 106 3.72 3.58 -1.57
C ASP A 106 4.31 4.98 -1.71
N VAL A 107 5.10 5.40 -0.74
CA VAL A 107 5.70 6.74 -0.68
C VAL A 107 7.22 6.72 -0.87
N GLN A 108 7.77 5.61 -1.35
CA GLN A 108 9.19 5.49 -1.66
C GLN A 108 9.61 6.53 -2.72
N ALA A 109 10.77 7.15 -2.51
CA ALA A 109 11.29 8.16 -3.44
C ALA A 109 11.49 7.58 -4.85
N GLU A 110 11.95 6.34 -4.93
CA GLU A 110 12.15 5.63 -6.20
C GLU A 110 10.83 5.28 -6.88
N ALA A 111 9.79 4.88 -6.15
CA ALA A 111 8.45 4.65 -6.70
C ALA A 111 7.93 5.91 -7.40
N LYS A 112 8.05 7.06 -6.72
CA LYS A 112 7.67 8.35 -7.28
C LYS A 112 8.47 8.70 -8.53
N GLN A 113 9.79 8.51 -8.50
CA GLN A 113 10.66 8.79 -9.63
C GLN A 113 10.31 7.88 -10.82
N ARG A 114 10.15 6.58 -10.61
CA ARG A 114 9.73 5.61 -11.64
C ARG A 114 8.42 6.01 -12.32
N CYS A 115 7.41 6.41 -11.53
CA CYS A 115 6.14 6.86 -12.10
C CYS A 115 6.30 8.06 -13.04
N LEU A 116 7.10 9.06 -12.62
CA LEU A 116 7.35 10.25 -13.44
C LEU A 116 8.16 9.91 -14.71
N GLU A 117 9.14 9.02 -14.63
CA GLU A 117 9.89 8.52 -15.77
C GLU A 117 9.03 7.72 -16.76
N LEU A 118 8.03 6.98 -16.27
CA LEU A 118 7.04 6.29 -17.08
C LEU A 118 5.95 7.21 -17.64
N GLY A 119 6.02 8.52 -17.35
CA GLY A 119 5.15 9.53 -17.96
C GLY A 119 3.94 9.92 -17.10
N ALA A 120 3.89 9.55 -15.83
CA ALA A 120 2.87 10.07 -14.94
C ALA A 120 2.98 11.60 -14.82
N PHE A 121 1.84 12.28 -14.89
CA PHE A 121 1.76 13.73 -14.76
C PHE A 121 2.07 14.21 -13.34
N ALA A 122 1.59 13.46 -12.33
CA ALA A 122 1.82 13.79 -10.93
C ALA A 122 1.77 12.53 -10.06
N PHE A 123 2.34 12.67 -8.86
CA PHE A 123 2.29 11.66 -7.80
C PHE A 123 1.79 12.29 -6.51
N VAL A 124 0.78 11.66 -5.90
CA VAL A 124 0.15 12.08 -4.64
C VAL A 124 0.12 10.90 -3.67
N SER A 125 0.54 11.13 -2.43
CA SER A 125 0.56 10.09 -1.39
C SER A 125 -0.81 9.92 -0.73
N LYS A 126 -1.21 8.68 -0.41
CA LYS A 126 -2.38 8.38 0.43
C LYS A 126 -2.02 8.48 1.94
N PRO A 127 -2.94 8.95 2.79
CA PRO A 127 -4.12 9.72 2.47
C PRO A 127 -3.74 11.14 2.02
N PHE A 128 -4.48 11.70 1.08
CA PHE A 128 -4.22 13.04 0.58
C PHE A 128 -5.17 14.08 1.16
N SER A 129 -4.66 15.30 1.31
CA SER A 129 -5.42 16.46 1.72
C SER A 129 -5.75 17.36 0.54
N LYS A 130 -6.69 18.30 0.75
CA LYS A 130 -6.97 19.36 -0.21
C LYS A 130 -5.71 20.07 -0.71
N ARG A 131 -4.80 20.39 0.22
CA ARG A 131 -3.57 21.13 -0.10
C ARG A 131 -2.67 20.39 -1.09
N GLU A 132 -2.66 19.05 -1.02
CA GLU A 132 -1.79 18.22 -1.85
C GLU A 132 -2.36 17.98 -3.24
N ILE A 133 -3.68 17.80 -3.38
CA ILE A 133 -4.30 17.41 -4.63
C ILE A 133 -4.87 18.60 -5.44
N GLU A 134 -5.31 19.66 -4.80
CA GLU A 134 -5.96 20.80 -5.47
C GLU A 134 -5.08 21.50 -6.53
N PRO A 135 -3.74 21.61 -6.37
CA PRO A 135 -2.90 22.15 -7.44
C PRO A 135 -2.98 21.37 -8.74
N PHE A 136 -3.19 20.05 -8.65
CA PHE A 136 -3.36 19.18 -9.82
C PHE A 136 -4.80 19.24 -10.33
N PHE A 137 -5.79 19.16 -9.44
CA PHE A 137 -7.21 19.27 -9.82
C PHE A 137 -7.50 20.55 -10.60
N SER A 138 -6.96 21.68 -10.15
CA SER A 138 -7.18 22.99 -10.79
C SER A 138 -6.69 23.03 -12.24
N GLN A 139 -5.65 22.27 -12.60
CA GLN A 139 -5.14 22.21 -13.97
C GLN A 139 -6.13 21.55 -14.93
N PHE A 140 -6.96 20.64 -14.42
CA PHE A 140 -8.04 19.98 -15.19
C PHE A 140 -9.39 20.65 -15.01
N GLY A 141 -9.47 21.79 -14.32
CA GLY A 141 -10.72 22.48 -14.02
C GLY A 141 -11.59 21.73 -13.02
N LEU A 142 -10.96 20.90 -12.18
CA LEU A 142 -11.59 20.19 -11.06
C LEU A 142 -11.40 20.97 -9.77
N GLN A 143 -12.29 20.76 -8.81
CA GLN A 143 -12.21 21.33 -7.45
C GLN A 143 -12.29 20.19 -6.44
N TYR A 144 -11.58 20.36 -5.34
CA TYR A 144 -11.61 19.39 -4.24
C TYR A 144 -12.82 19.64 -3.34
N ALA A 145 -13.57 18.58 -3.07
CA ALA A 145 -14.54 18.51 -1.97
C ALA A 145 -14.07 17.49 -0.94
N ASP A 146 -14.33 17.76 0.33
CA ASP A 146 -14.05 16.78 1.38
C ASP A 146 -14.94 15.53 1.20
N PRO A 147 -14.37 14.35 0.94
CA PRO A 147 -15.14 13.14 0.69
C PRO A 147 -15.98 12.69 1.89
N HIS A 148 -15.63 13.12 3.12
CA HIS A 148 -16.36 12.83 4.35
C HIS A 148 -17.54 13.77 4.60
N SER A 149 -17.70 14.83 3.81
CA SER A 149 -18.79 15.82 3.96
C SER A 149 -20.17 15.29 3.60
N LYS A 150 -20.26 14.12 2.92
CA LYS A 150 -21.53 13.52 2.48
C LYS A 150 -21.78 12.21 3.23
N PRO A 151 -22.98 11.97 3.82
CA PRO A 151 -23.30 10.75 4.50
C PRO A 151 -23.23 9.53 3.55
N GLU A 152 -22.71 8.42 4.06
CA GLU A 152 -22.70 7.14 3.34
C GLU A 152 -24.14 6.59 3.22
N LEU A 153 -24.57 6.30 2.00
CA LEU A 153 -25.80 5.58 1.74
C LEU A 153 -25.57 4.08 1.95
N SER A 154 -26.15 3.54 3.03
CA SER A 154 -26.38 2.13 3.37
C SER A 154 -25.47 1.05 2.73
N ALA A 155 -24.31 0.81 3.33
CA ALA A 155 -23.58 -0.44 3.22
C ALA A 155 -23.61 -1.15 4.59
N ASP A 156 -23.39 -2.48 4.63
CA ASP A 156 -23.20 -3.20 5.91
C ASP A 156 -22.02 -2.55 6.67
N PRO A 157 -22.21 -2.04 7.89
CA PRO A 157 -21.14 -1.34 8.62
C PRO A 157 -19.87 -2.20 8.80
N LYS A 158 -20.01 -3.51 9.03
CA LYS A 158 -18.86 -4.42 9.20
C LYS A 158 -18.05 -4.59 7.92
N LEU A 159 -18.73 -4.69 6.78
CA LEU A 159 -18.05 -4.81 5.47
C LEU A 159 -17.33 -3.51 5.14
N THR A 160 -17.91 -2.37 5.48
CA THR A 160 -17.30 -1.05 5.32
C THR A 160 -16.07 -0.89 6.22
N SER A 161 -16.18 -1.27 7.50
CA SER A 161 -15.07 -1.21 8.47
C SER A 161 -13.90 -2.12 8.07
N PHE A 162 -14.19 -3.33 7.59
CA PHE A 162 -13.17 -4.23 7.05
C PHE A 162 -12.44 -3.64 5.85
N SER A 163 -13.18 -3.08 4.89
CA SER A 163 -12.61 -2.45 3.69
C SER A 163 -11.76 -1.21 4.04
N LYS A 164 -12.21 -0.40 5.00
CA LYS A 164 -11.42 0.73 5.53
C LYS A 164 -10.13 0.25 6.18
N PHE A 165 -10.19 -0.81 6.99
CA PHE A 165 -9.00 -1.36 7.64
C PHE A 165 -8.00 -1.92 6.62
N LYS A 166 -8.47 -2.61 5.57
CA LYS A 166 -7.62 -3.08 4.47
C LYS A 166 -6.90 -1.91 3.79
N GLU A 167 -7.60 -0.83 3.50
CA GLU A 167 -7.02 0.38 2.89
C GLU A 167 -5.97 1.03 3.80
N ILE A 168 -6.29 1.19 5.08
CA ILE A 168 -5.35 1.74 6.08
C ILE A 168 -4.10 0.85 6.21
N THR A 169 -4.28 -0.46 6.16
CA THR A 169 -3.18 -1.45 6.18
C THR A 169 -2.28 -1.28 4.95
N ASN A 170 -2.86 -1.13 3.77
CA ASN A 170 -2.11 -0.91 2.53
C ASN A 170 -1.28 0.38 2.59
N ILE A 171 -1.88 1.47 3.06
CA ILE A 171 -1.17 2.75 3.29
C ILE A 171 -0.04 2.59 4.32
N ALA A 172 -0.30 1.87 5.42
CA ALA A 172 0.69 1.65 6.48
C ALA A 172 1.87 0.81 5.97
N LEU A 173 1.59 -0.18 5.11
CA LEU A 173 2.58 -1.02 4.46
C LEU A 173 3.51 -0.20 3.56
N GLY A 174 2.95 0.63 2.68
CA GLY A 174 3.74 1.48 1.79
C GLY A 174 4.63 2.46 2.55
N LYS A 175 4.12 3.08 3.62
CA LYS A 175 4.93 3.94 4.50
C LYS A 175 6.00 3.17 5.27
N GLY A 176 5.69 1.95 5.72
CA GLY A 176 6.65 1.06 6.38
C GLY A 176 7.78 0.66 5.45
N ALA A 177 7.45 0.33 4.21
CA ALA A 177 8.45 0.00 3.18
C ALA A 177 9.34 1.19 2.83
N ALA A 178 8.80 2.41 2.79
CA ALA A 178 9.62 3.60 2.56
C ALA A 178 10.67 3.80 3.67
N ILE A 179 10.31 3.52 4.93
CA ILE A 179 11.28 3.55 6.04
C ILE A 179 12.38 2.50 5.81
N MET A 180 12.01 1.28 5.39
CA MET A 180 12.97 0.23 5.06
C MET A 180 13.85 0.61 3.88
N ALA A 181 13.26 1.12 2.80
CA ALA A 181 13.96 1.55 1.60
C ALA A 181 15.02 2.63 1.90
N ASP A 182 14.66 3.62 2.73
CA ASP A 182 15.57 4.68 3.15
C ASP A 182 16.77 4.13 3.95
N HIS A 183 16.54 3.16 4.84
CA HIS A 183 17.61 2.53 5.62
C HIS A 183 18.52 1.63 4.78
N LEU A 184 17.95 0.91 3.84
CA LEU A 184 18.68 -0.05 3.01
C LEU A 184 19.29 0.60 1.77
N SER A 185 18.82 1.80 1.37
CA SER A 185 19.10 2.42 0.07
C SER A 185 18.76 1.45 -1.08
N GLU A 186 17.61 0.79 -0.97
CA GLU A 186 17.09 -0.21 -1.91
C GLU A 186 15.61 0.02 -2.15
N PHE A 187 15.15 -0.25 -3.36
CA PHE A 187 13.72 -0.27 -3.65
C PHE A 187 13.10 -1.56 -3.09
N ILE A 188 12.01 -1.39 -2.35
CA ILE A 188 11.24 -2.50 -1.76
C ILE A 188 9.98 -2.70 -2.59
N GLN A 189 9.87 -3.84 -3.25
CA GLN A 189 8.64 -4.21 -3.95
C GLN A 189 7.54 -4.56 -2.94
N LEU A 190 6.36 -3.98 -3.18
CA LEU A 190 5.19 -4.13 -2.31
C LEU A 190 4.13 -4.97 -3.02
N PRO A 191 3.85 -6.18 -2.56
CA PRO A 191 2.66 -6.90 -2.98
C PRO A 191 1.42 -6.36 -2.26
N VAL A 192 0.25 -6.67 -2.81
CA VAL A 192 -1.03 -6.41 -2.13
C VAL A 192 -1.09 -7.23 -0.84
N PRO A 193 -1.30 -6.61 0.34
CA PRO A 193 -1.38 -7.35 1.58
C PRO A 193 -2.62 -8.25 1.63
N ASN A 194 -2.46 -9.45 2.15
CA ASN A 194 -3.59 -10.31 2.49
C ASN A 194 -4.10 -9.94 3.89
N VAL A 195 -5.35 -9.50 3.98
CA VAL A 195 -5.97 -9.09 5.25
C VAL A 195 -7.26 -9.88 5.43
N GLY A 196 -7.37 -10.60 6.52
CA GLY A 196 -8.60 -11.36 6.77
C GLY A 196 -8.48 -12.45 7.84
N PRO A 197 -9.54 -13.24 8.00
CA PRO A 197 -9.50 -14.40 8.88
C PRO A 197 -8.61 -15.49 8.29
N LEU A 198 -7.87 -16.16 9.17
CA LEU A 198 -7.05 -17.33 8.88
C LEU A 198 -7.32 -18.40 9.93
N THR A 199 -7.47 -19.66 9.52
CA THR A 199 -7.59 -20.75 10.47
C THR A 199 -6.22 -21.17 11.00
N TYR A 200 -6.19 -21.78 12.18
CA TYR A 200 -4.94 -22.35 12.72
C TYR A 200 -4.32 -23.41 11.79
N GLY A 201 -5.15 -24.16 11.08
CA GLY A 201 -4.69 -25.14 10.11
C GLY A 201 -3.96 -24.49 8.93
N GLU A 202 -4.52 -23.44 8.36
CA GLU A 202 -3.88 -22.65 7.30
C GLU A 202 -2.60 -21.99 7.81
N LEU A 203 -2.62 -21.35 8.98
CA LEU A 203 -1.43 -20.79 9.61
C LEU A 203 -0.32 -21.84 9.75
N TYR A 204 -0.65 -23.03 10.26
CA TYR A 204 0.31 -24.10 10.43
C TYR A 204 0.91 -24.54 9.08
N MET A 205 0.09 -24.66 8.04
CA MET A 205 0.56 -25.02 6.69
C MET A 205 1.50 -23.95 6.13
N THR A 206 1.12 -22.67 6.20
CA THR A 206 1.96 -21.54 5.76
C THR A 206 3.30 -21.56 6.48
N MET A 207 3.29 -21.69 7.80
CA MET A 207 4.50 -21.69 8.61
C MET A 207 5.41 -22.90 8.35
N VAL A 208 4.84 -24.08 8.12
CA VAL A 208 5.61 -25.29 7.78
C VAL A 208 6.27 -25.14 6.41
N ASP A 209 5.59 -24.54 5.45
CA ASP A 209 6.14 -24.32 4.11
C ASP A 209 7.30 -23.30 4.12
N VAL A 210 7.16 -22.23 4.91
CA VAL A 210 8.21 -21.22 5.05
C VAL A 210 9.44 -21.78 5.76
N ILE A 211 9.28 -22.49 6.89
CA ILE A 211 10.42 -23.04 7.65
C ILE A 211 11.18 -24.13 6.89
N LYS A 212 10.53 -24.82 5.96
CA LYS A 212 11.19 -25.80 5.09
C LYS A 212 12.07 -25.18 4.02
N ARG A 213 11.97 -23.89 3.76
CA ARG A 213 12.84 -23.19 2.81
C ARG A 213 14.28 -23.18 3.36
N GLU A 214 15.24 -23.50 2.51
CA GLU A 214 16.65 -23.56 2.90
C GLU A 214 17.12 -22.17 3.38
N GLY A 215 17.70 -22.15 4.57
CA GLY A 215 18.21 -20.91 5.19
C GLY A 215 17.14 -19.99 5.78
N ALA A 216 15.88 -20.39 5.81
CA ALA A 216 14.83 -19.59 6.43
C ALA A 216 14.97 -19.54 7.95
N VAL A 217 14.79 -18.35 8.52
CA VAL A 217 14.74 -18.12 9.96
C VAL A 217 13.44 -17.44 10.33
N ALA A 218 12.75 -17.96 11.33
CA ALA A 218 11.50 -17.40 11.83
C ALA A 218 11.73 -16.66 13.16
N VAL A 219 11.12 -15.49 13.28
CA VAL A 219 11.18 -14.63 14.47
C VAL A 219 9.77 -14.29 14.91
N SER A 220 9.51 -14.38 16.21
CA SER A 220 8.26 -13.92 16.83
C SER A 220 8.48 -12.62 17.58
N GLN A 221 7.52 -11.69 17.48
CA GLN A 221 7.53 -10.45 18.24
C GLN A 221 6.12 -10.03 18.63
N ARG A 222 5.85 -9.95 19.93
CA ARG A 222 4.54 -9.51 20.44
C ARG A 222 4.43 -8.00 20.46
N PHE A 223 3.22 -7.51 20.21
CA PHE A 223 2.89 -6.09 20.26
C PHE A 223 1.58 -5.82 21.01
N VAL A 224 1.47 -4.60 21.54
CA VAL A 224 0.27 -4.11 22.21
C VAL A 224 0.16 -2.60 22.05
N GLY A 225 -1.04 -2.11 21.79
CA GLY A 225 -1.29 -0.67 21.74
C GLY A 225 -2.75 -0.34 21.49
N GLY A 226 -3.30 0.66 22.17
CA GLY A 226 -4.67 1.12 21.96
C GLY A 226 -5.76 0.07 22.19
N GLY A 227 -5.49 -0.95 23.01
CA GLY A 227 -6.36 -2.10 23.22
C GLY A 227 -6.21 -3.22 22.18
N ILE A 228 -5.39 -3.03 21.18
CA ILE A 228 -5.06 -4.03 20.15
C ILE A 228 -3.86 -4.84 20.61
N HIS A 229 -3.97 -6.15 20.59
CA HIS A 229 -2.94 -7.10 21.00
C HIS A 229 -2.67 -8.07 19.87
N GLY A 230 -1.42 -8.49 19.72
CA GLY A 230 -1.07 -9.48 18.71
C GLY A 230 0.37 -9.93 18.76
N GLU A 231 0.70 -10.76 17.80
CA GLU A 231 2.04 -11.31 17.59
C GLU A 231 2.39 -11.22 16.11
N ALA A 232 3.56 -10.68 15.81
CA ALA A 232 4.12 -10.67 14.48
C ALA A 232 5.04 -11.87 14.32
N LEU A 233 4.87 -12.63 13.25
CA LEU A 233 5.78 -13.67 12.81
C LEU A 233 6.51 -13.14 11.58
N VAL A 234 7.84 -13.13 11.63
CA VAL A 234 8.70 -12.66 10.54
C VAL A 234 9.54 -13.83 10.08
N CYS A 235 9.41 -14.20 8.83
CA CYS A 235 10.22 -15.22 8.20
C CYS A 235 11.17 -14.56 7.22
N LEU A 236 12.47 -14.76 7.41
CA LEU A 236 13.52 -14.17 6.61
C LEU A 236 14.27 -15.29 5.88
N TRP A 237 14.55 -15.10 4.59
CA TRP A 237 15.41 -15.97 3.81
C TRP A 237 16.14 -15.19 2.72
N GLY A 238 17.17 -15.82 2.15
CA GLY A 238 18.05 -15.19 1.17
C GLY A 238 19.50 -15.17 1.66
N ARG A 239 20.43 -14.94 0.73
CA ARG A 239 21.87 -14.97 1.01
C ARG A 239 22.40 -13.63 1.51
N ASP A 240 21.65 -12.56 1.32
CA ASP A 240 22.11 -11.19 1.55
C ASP A 240 21.65 -10.60 2.90
N ILE A 241 21.17 -11.45 3.83
CA ILE A 241 20.77 -11.00 5.19
C ILE A 241 21.91 -10.26 5.91
N ASP A 242 23.14 -10.74 5.78
CA ASP A 242 24.30 -10.07 6.38
C ASP A 242 24.64 -8.75 5.67
N VAL A 243 24.41 -8.67 4.36
CA VAL A 243 24.53 -7.41 3.58
C VAL A 243 23.53 -6.38 4.07
N ILE A 244 22.29 -6.80 4.34
CA ILE A 244 21.26 -5.94 4.94
C ILE A 244 21.72 -5.45 6.32
N GLY A 245 22.27 -6.34 7.14
CA GLY A 245 22.85 -5.96 8.43
C GLY A 245 23.92 -4.87 8.30
N GLN A 246 24.82 -4.99 7.33
CA GLN A 246 25.85 -3.98 7.06
C GLN A 246 25.24 -2.64 6.60
N LYS A 247 24.24 -2.66 5.72
CA LYS A 247 23.52 -1.44 5.29
C LYS A 247 22.81 -0.75 6.47
N LEU A 248 22.34 -1.51 7.44
CA LEU A 248 21.76 -1.00 8.67
C LEU A 248 22.80 -0.55 9.70
N GLY A 249 24.09 -0.62 9.39
CA GLY A 249 25.19 -0.19 10.25
C GLY A 249 25.68 -1.25 11.26
N TYR A 250 25.24 -2.50 11.12
CA TYR A 250 25.75 -3.61 11.95
C TYR A 250 27.04 -4.17 11.35
N HIS A 251 28.15 -4.06 12.07
CA HIS A 251 29.43 -4.60 11.63
C HIS A 251 29.61 -6.04 12.11
N GLN A 252 29.96 -6.95 11.21
CA GLN A 252 30.15 -8.38 11.50
C GLN A 252 31.17 -8.66 12.62
N ASP A 253 32.14 -7.78 12.84
CA ASP A 253 33.13 -7.92 13.89
C ASP A 253 32.55 -7.82 15.32
N PHE A 254 31.35 -7.23 15.46
CA PHE A 254 30.74 -6.92 16.75
C PHE A 254 29.28 -7.41 16.87
N THR A 255 28.69 -7.92 15.78
CA THR A 255 27.28 -8.31 15.73
C THR A 255 27.16 -9.72 15.18
N THR A 256 26.50 -10.61 15.90
CA THR A 256 26.25 -11.98 15.43
C THR A 256 25.16 -12.01 14.36
N HIS A 257 25.16 -13.04 13.50
CA HIS A 257 24.12 -13.27 12.51
C HIS A 257 22.71 -13.26 13.12
N ASN A 258 22.52 -13.89 14.27
CA ASN A 258 21.24 -13.89 14.98
C ASN A 258 20.81 -12.50 15.45
N GLU A 259 21.75 -11.66 15.89
CA GLU A 259 21.44 -10.27 16.26
C GLU A 259 21.02 -9.44 15.04
N ILE A 260 21.63 -9.67 13.88
CA ILE A 260 21.20 -9.03 12.61
C ILE A 260 19.76 -9.43 12.30
N ILE A 261 19.44 -10.72 12.33
CA ILE A 261 18.10 -11.26 12.09
C ILE A 261 17.07 -10.61 13.04
N LEU A 262 17.36 -10.56 14.33
CA LEU A 262 16.46 -9.96 15.33
C LEU A 262 16.26 -8.46 15.09
N ASN A 263 17.31 -7.74 14.71
CA ASN A 263 17.22 -6.30 14.44
C ASN A 263 16.47 -6.00 13.14
N VAL A 264 16.70 -6.77 12.07
CA VAL A 264 15.96 -6.66 10.81
C VAL A 264 14.46 -6.94 11.05
N SER A 265 14.15 -8.02 11.77
CA SER A 265 12.76 -8.36 12.13
C SER A 265 12.10 -7.25 12.95
N ASN A 266 12.80 -6.71 13.94
CA ASN A 266 12.28 -5.60 14.75
C ASN A 266 12.03 -4.35 13.90
N LEU A 267 12.88 -4.05 12.93
CA LEU A 267 12.70 -2.91 12.03
C LEU A 267 11.48 -3.10 11.14
N LEU A 268 11.30 -4.29 10.55
CA LEU A 268 10.12 -4.64 9.74
C LEU A 268 8.82 -4.47 10.52
N VAL A 269 8.74 -5.05 11.71
CA VAL A 269 7.54 -4.98 12.55
C VAL A 269 7.28 -3.56 13.04
N SER A 270 8.32 -2.85 13.50
CA SER A 270 8.18 -1.51 14.04
C SER A 270 7.82 -0.47 12.98
N SER A 271 8.36 -0.56 11.77
CA SER A 271 8.05 0.37 10.68
C SER A 271 6.58 0.28 10.27
N PHE A 272 6.05 -0.94 10.12
CA PHE A 272 4.63 -1.16 9.84
C PHE A 272 3.74 -0.68 10.99
N LEU A 273 4.00 -1.11 12.23
CA LEU A 273 3.15 -0.75 13.38
C LEU A 273 3.21 0.75 13.71
N THR A 274 4.33 1.41 13.49
CA THR A 274 4.43 2.87 13.62
C THR A 274 3.55 3.56 12.59
N SER A 275 3.59 3.09 11.35
CA SER A 275 2.79 3.64 10.26
C SER A 275 1.29 3.36 10.47
N LEU A 276 0.93 2.14 10.87
CA LEU A 276 -0.44 1.76 11.22
C LEU A 276 -0.95 2.59 12.40
N GLY A 277 -0.14 2.72 13.45
CA GLY A 277 -0.48 3.50 14.63
C GLY A 277 -0.76 4.97 14.31
N SER A 278 0.03 5.56 13.41
CA SER A 278 -0.20 6.91 12.92
C SER A 278 -1.54 7.05 12.18
N GLN A 279 -1.99 6.02 11.44
CA GLN A 279 -3.29 6.03 10.76
C GLN A 279 -4.47 5.85 11.74
N LEU A 280 -4.26 5.07 12.81
CA LEU A 280 -5.29 4.75 13.80
C LEU A 280 -5.32 5.74 14.98
N ASP A 281 -4.41 6.70 15.02
CA ASP A 281 -4.15 7.55 16.20
C ASP A 281 -3.89 6.72 17.48
N LYS A 282 -3.05 5.68 17.32
CA LYS A 282 -2.65 4.77 18.40
C LYS A 282 -1.14 4.61 18.44
N GLN A 283 -0.62 4.32 19.63
CA GLN A 283 0.79 3.96 19.82
C GLN A 283 0.91 2.49 20.17
N PHE A 284 1.82 1.80 19.48
CA PHE A 284 2.13 0.39 19.73
C PHE A 284 3.45 0.26 20.50
N SER A 285 3.48 -0.65 21.46
CA SER A 285 4.67 -1.09 22.18
C SER A 285 5.02 -2.51 21.75
N LEU A 286 6.31 -2.74 21.52
CA LEU A 286 6.85 -4.03 21.08
C LEU A 286 7.60 -4.72 22.23
N ARG A 287 7.46 -6.05 22.29
CA ARG A 287 8.35 -6.90 23.09
C ARG A 287 9.65 -7.16 22.32
N GLN A 288 10.66 -7.68 22.99
CA GLN A 288 11.86 -8.13 22.29
C GLN A 288 11.51 -9.26 21.32
N PRO A 289 12.05 -9.23 20.08
CA PRO A 289 11.90 -10.33 19.14
C PRO A 289 12.68 -11.57 19.63
N ALA A 290 12.17 -12.74 19.27
CA ALA A 290 12.79 -14.03 19.62
C ALA A 290 12.80 -14.95 18.40
N ILE A 291 13.93 -15.60 18.13
CA ILE A 291 14.04 -16.65 17.09
C ILE A 291 13.22 -17.85 17.54
N ILE A 292 12.49 -18.45 16.61
CA ILE A 292 11.67 -19.63 16.86
C ILE A 292 12.41 -20.86 16.33
N ASP A 293 12.87 -21.71 17.24
CA ASP A 293 13.63 -22.93 16.90
C ASP A 293 12.72 -24.11 16.50
N SER A 294 11.45 -24.10 16.92
CA SER A 294 10.48 -25.14 16.57
C SER A 294 9.04 -24.70 16.76
N PHE A 295 8.18 -25.09 15.84
CA PHE A 295 6.73 -24.82 15.85
C PHE A 295 5.91 -25.87 16.64
N SER A 296 6.50 -26.58 17.59
CA SER A 296 5.82 -27.60 18.41
C SER A 296 4.68 -27.05 19.31
N ALA A 297 4.58 -25.73 19.45
CA ALA A 297 3.60 -25.10 20.36
C ALA A 297 2.21 -24.80 19.75
N ILE A 298 2.01 -24.97 18.44
CA ILE A 298 0.74 -24.64 17.76
C ILE A 298 -0.21 -25.87 17.71
N GLY A 299 0.25 -27.04 18.08
CA GLY A 299 -0.44 -28.35 17.95
C GLY A 299 -1.43 -28.73 19.07
N ASP A 300 -2.13 -27.79 19.69
CA ASP A 300 -3.27 -28.16 20.56
C ASP A 300 -4.51 -28.39 19.68
N SER A 301 -4.94 -29.65 19.59
CA SER A 301 -6.09 -30.10 18.78
C SER A 301 -7.40 -29.35 19.05
N ASP A 302 -7.52 -28.68 20.17
CA ASP A 302 -8.69 -27.88 20.54
C ASP A 302 -8.73 -26.48 19.87
N LYS A 303 -7.64 -26.08 19.18
CA LYS A 303 -7.52 -24.77 18.54
C LYS A 303 -7.72 -24.79 17.03
N GLU A 304 -7.76 -25.96 16.38
CA GLU A 304 -7.86 -26.08 14.91
C GLU A 304 -9.05 -25.34 14.28
N SER A 305 -10.12 -25.09 15.04
CA SER A 305 -11.33 -24.39 14.58
C SER A 305 -11.37 -22.90 14.95
N GLN A 306 -10.35 -22.37 15.63
CA GLN A 306 -10.32 -20.94 15.98
C GLN A 306 -9.82 -20.12 14.78
N GLU A 307 -10.60 -19.11 14.39
CA GLU A 307 -10.19 -18.10 13.42
C GLU A 307 -9.34 -17.04 14.09
N LEU A 308 -8.21 -16.74 13.46
CA LEU A 308 -7.35 -15.60 13.76
C LEU A 308 -7.62 -14.52 12.72
N PHE A 309 -7.44 -13.27 13.08
CA PHE A 309 -7.43 -12.19 12.11
C PHE A 309 -5.98 -11.85 11.78
N THR A 310 -5.66 -11.78 10.49
CA THR A 310 -4.30 -11.64 10.04
C THR A 310 -4.11 -10.48 9.08
N VAL A 311 -2.89 -9.95 9.10
CA VAL A 311 -2.32 -9.10 8.04
C VAL A 311 -1.03 -9.76 7.59
N GLU A 312 -0.96 -10.16 6.34
CA GLU A 312 0.16 -10.87 5.75
C GLU A 312 0.69 -10.09 4.56
N TYR A 313 2.00 -9.98 4.44
CA TYR A 313 2.68 -9.39 3.29
C TYR A 313 4.11 -9.90 3.15
N THR A 314 4.64 -9.77 1.94
CA THR A 314 6.02 -10.14 1.62
C THR A 314 6.77 -8.91 1.11
N TYR A 315 7.98 -8.68 1.59
CA TYR A 315 8.89 -7.68 1.03
C TYR A 315 9.98 -8.33 0.21
N PHE A 316 10.26 -7.73 -0.94
CA PHE A 316 11.40 -8.06 -1.78
C PHE A 316 12.28 -6.83 -1.92
N ALA A 317 13.58 -6.99 -1.66
CA ALA A 317 14.55 -5.97 -2.04
C ALA A 317 15.02 -6.24 -3.47
N GLU A 318 14.82 -5.30 -4.40
CA GLU A 318 14.96 -5.55 -5.85
C GLU A 318 16.38 -5.97 -6.26
N SER A 319 17.41 -5.46 -5.59
CA SER A 319 18.82 -5.71 -5.94
C SER A 319 19.53 -6.72 -5.03
N LEU A 320 18.86 -7.21 -3.99
CA LEU A 320 19.41 -8.14 -3.00
C LEU A 320 18.68 -9.49 -3.04
N ASP A 321 19.43 -10.57 -2.83
CA ASP A 321 18.84 -11.90 -2.58
C ASP A 321 18.29 -11.95 -1.14
N PHE A 322 17.22 -11.19 -0.93
CA PHE A 322 16.54 -11.06 0.35
C PHE A 322 15.03 -10.98 0.15
N GLU A 323 14.35 -11.84 0.85
CA GLU A 323 12.89 -11.89 0.90
C GLU A 323 12.47 -12.08 2.35
N CYS A 324 11.39 -11.42 2.75
CA CYS A 324 10.80 -11.63 4.04
C CYS A 324 9.28 -11.66 3.95
N GLU A 325 8.69 -12.59 4.68
CA GLU A 325 7.25 -12.71 4.88
C GLU A 325 6.92 -12.28 6.31
N VAL A 326 5.97 -11.39 6.45
CA VAL A 326 5.53 -10.87 7.74
C VAL A 326 4.05 -11.16 7.91
N LEU A 327 3.71 -11.84 9.00
CA LEU A 327 2.35 -12.21 9.36
C LEU A 327 2.02 -11.64 10.74
N PHE A 328 1.09 -10.70 10.79
CA PHE A 328 0.53 -10.20 12.04
C PHE A 328 -0.70 -11.03 12.42
N LEU A 329 -0.65 -11.63 13.60
CA LEU A 329 -1.75 -12.36 14.22
C LEU A 329 -2.42 -11.45 15.25
N ILE A 330 -3.67 -11.10 15.01
CA ILE A 330 -4.43 -10.19 15.86
C ILE A 330 -5.48 -11.02 16.62
N ASP A 331 -5.54 -10.85 17.93
CA ASP A 331 -6.49 -11.59 18.74
C ASP A 331 -7.95 -11.13 18.50
N LYS A 332 -8.89 -12.02 18.73
CA LYS A 332 -10.32 -11.78 18.46
C LYS A 332 -10.91 -10.55 19.18
N PRO A 333 -10.58 -10.26 20.46
CA PRO A 333 -11.03 -9.03 21.11
C PRO A 333 -10.55 -7.76 20.41
N SER A 334 -9.31 -7.75 19.94
CA SER A 334 -8.70 -6.61 19.24
C SER A 334 -9.35 -6.31 17.89
N VAL A 335 -9.89 -7.32 17.21
CA VAL A 335 -10.64 -7.13 15.95
C VAL A 335 -11.90 -6.28 16.19
N GLY A 336 -12.59 -6.48 17.31
CA GLY A 336 -13.72 -5.63 17.69
C GLY A 336 -13.33 -4.17 17.84
N ILE A 337 -12.20 -3.92 18.50
CA ILE A 337 -11.64 -2.55 18.69
C ILE A 337 -11.25 -1.93 17.36
N ILE A 338 -10.63 -2.70 16.45
CA ILE A 338 -10.30 -2.23 15.10
C ILE A 338 -11.57 -1.78 14.37
N TYR A 339 -12.65 -2.56 14.42
CA TYR A 339 -13.92 -2.20 13.78
C TYR A 339 -14.55 -0.95 14.39
N GLU A 340 -14.55 -0.81 15.73
CA GLU A 340 -15.01 0.40 16.40
C GLU A 340 -14.22 1.65 15.95
N ILE A 341 -12.91 1.54 15.83
CA ILE A 341 -12.08 2.63 15.31
C ILE A 341 -12.47 2.95 13.85
N MET A 342 -12.65 1.94 13.00
CA MET A 342 -13.03 2.12 11.59
C MET A 342 -14.41 2.75 11.41
N GLU A 343 -15.33 2.50 12.32
CA GLU A 343 -16.66 3.14 12.35
C GLU A 343 -16.59 4.61 12.76
N SER A 344 -15.58 4.99 13.53
CA SER A 344 -15.39 6.36 14.00
C SER A 344 -14.62 7.24 13.01
N LEU A 345 -13.90 6.63 12.07
CA LEU A 345 -13.21 7.29 10.96
C LEU A 345 -14.13 7.45 9.74
#